data_e21d3d46c4eedffa9839bb74b6fbc3a7
#
_entry.id   e21d3d46c4eedffa9839bb74b6fbc3a7
#
_cell.length_a   1.000
_cell.length_b   1.000
_cell.length_c   1.000
_cell.angle_alpha   90.00
_cell.angle_beta   90.00
_cell.angle_gamma   90.00
#
_symmetry.space_group_name_H-M   'P 1'
#
loop_
_entity.id
_entity.type
_entity.pdbx_description
1 polymer ?
#
loop_
_entity_poly.entity_id
_entity_poly.type
_entity_poly.pdbx_seq_one_letter_code
_entity_poly.pdbx_strand_id
1 'polypeptide(L)'
;MNIPYISAEEVRKNLSMEDAIQCTENVYKLKSQDKTVVWPTIFYEFDPGHADMDIKSGYLPEQHIFGHKMVAFMEANVQKGLPDLVGLIAVFSSETGMPLGLVDGSSVTGMRAGAAGAIGAKYLARKNSQNALIVGTGNQAPFQIAALLKVFPTLETIRIANPHNEGHAAVFASKIRAMLQTDFAIEAASVTFEGVSDLQEAVSDSDIIITITPSHTPLIQKEWVKPGTHFSCIGADMAGKEEIDSQIFEDVIVFVDDLEHCRNAGEIEIPLKQGTLSEDRICGELGDLILGKAAGRKSDTDITVFDSTGMALLDLAVADFLLKKNR
;
A
#
# COMPACT_ATOMS: atom_id res chain seq x y z
N MET A 1 -13.44 12.10 -31.15
CA MET A 1 -12.30 12.24 -30.23
C MET A 1 -11.73 10.86 -30.01
N ASN A 2 -10.42 10.69 -30.11
CA ASN A 2 -9.76 9.42 -29.81
C ASN A 2 -9.14 9.56 -28.40
N ILE A 3 -9.65 8.79 -27.43
CA ILE A 3 -9.15 8.80 -26.05
C ILE A 3 -8.12 7.66 -25.93
N PRO A 4 -6.85 7.95 -25.56
CA PRO A 4 -5.85 6.91 -25.41
C PRO A 4 -6.21 5.98 -24.23
N TYR A 5 -5.96 4.69 -24.40
CA TYR A 5 -6.04 3.68 -23.35
C TYR A 5 -4.67 3.05 -23.17
N ILE A 6 -4.17 3.05 -21.94
CA ILE A 6 -2.94 2.36 -21.55
C ILE A 6 -3.31 1.05 -20.89
N SER A 7 -2.99 -0.04 -21.55
CA SER A 7 -3.28 -1.40 -21.10
C SER A 7 -2.34 -1.85 -19.96
N ALA A 8 -2.70 -2.93 -19.28
CA ALA A 8 -1.85 -3.55 -18.26
C ALA A 8 -0.45 -3.92 -18.77
N GLU A 9 -0.33 -4.34 -20.03
CA GLU A 9 0.96 -4.62 -20.66
C GLU A 9 1.81 -3.36 -20.83
N GLU A 10 1.18 -2.27 -21.29
CA GLU A 10 1.86 -0.97 -21.43
C GLU A 10 2.24 -0.37 -20.08
N VAL A 11 1.42 -0.53 -19.03
CA VAL A 11 1.78 -0.16 -17.66
C VAL A 11 3.04 -0.89 -17.22
N ARG A 12 3.07 -2.22 -17.33
CA ARG A 12 4.26 -3.02 -16.96
C ARG A 12 5.51 -2.64 -17.74
N LYS A 13 5.37 -2.30 -19.02
CA LYS A 13 6.50 -1.90 -19.89
C LYS A 13 7.04 -0.51 -19.56
N ASN A 14 6.18 0.43 -19.19
CA ASN A 14 6.49 1.85 -19.13
C ASN A 14 6.59 2.42 -17.72
N LEU A 15 6.22 1.65 -16.68
CA LEU A 15 6.25 2.07 -15.28
C LEU A 15 7.25 1.23 -14.50
N SER A 16 8.35 1.83 -14.08
CA SER A 16 9.25 1.18 -13.11
C SER A 16 8.74 1.37 -11.67
N MET A 17 9.21 0.51 -10.75
CA MET A 17 8.87 0.67 -9.34
C MET A 17 9.45 1.99 -8.77
N GLU A 18 10.59 2.43 -9.26
CA GLU A 18 11.17 3.73 -8.91
C GLU A 18 10.29 4.89 -9.33
N ASP A 19 9.73 4.86 -10.56
CA ASP A 19 8.77 5.88 -11.02
C ASP A 19 7.52 5.91 -10.13
N ALA A 20 6.99 4.75 -9.75
CA ALA A 20 5.84 4.63 -8.86
C ALA A 20 6.14 5.20 -7.46
N ILE A 21 7.30 4.90 -6.89
CA ILE A 21 7.76 5.44 -5.61
C ILE A 21 7.87 6.97 -5.70
N GLN A 22 8.46 7.50 -6.76
CA GLN A 22 8.62 8.94 -6.93
C GLN A 22 7.27 9.65 -7.08
N CYS A 23 6.35 9.13 -7.88
CA CYS A 23 4.99 9.67 -8.04
C CYS A 23 4.26 9.68 -6.69
N THR A 24 4.26 8.56 -5.97
CA THR A 24 3.59 8.39 -4.69
C THR A 24 4.16 9.33 -3.61
N GLU A 25 5.49 9.39 -3.47
CA GLU A 25 6.14 10.28 -2.51
C GLU A 25 5.83 11.76 -2.79
N ASN A 26 5.76 12.14 -4.07
CA ASN A 26 5.40 13.50 -4.44
C ASN A 26 3.95 13.85 -4.06
N VAL A 27 3.01 12.92 -4.26
CA VAL A 27 1.62 13.12 -3.85
C VAL A 27 1.50 13.33 -2.35
N TYR A 28 2.20 12.54 -1.52
CA TYR A 28 2.21 12.74 -0.07
C TYR A 28 2.71 14.15 0.31
N LYS A 29 3.79 14.61 -0.33
CA LYS A 29 4.30 16.00 -0.11
C LYS A 29 3.27 17.05 -0.49
N LEU A 30 2.62 16.92 -1.64
CA LEU A 30 1.61 17.86 -2.11
C LEU A 30 0.38 17.89 -1.20
N LYS A 31 -0.06 16.72 -0.72
CA LYS A 31 -1.18 16.60 0.21
C LYS A 31 -0.90 17.37 1.52
N SER A 32 0.24 17.17 2.12
CA SER A 32 0.66 17.89 3.35
C SER A 32 0.99 19.37 3.13
N GLN A 33 0.94 19.86 1.88
CA GLN A 33 1.03 21.28 1.53
C GLN A 33 -0.32 21.88 1.16
N ASP A 34 -1.42 21.17 1.37
CA ASP A 34 -2.79 21.56 0.97
C ASP A 34 -2.93 21.83 -0.55
N LYS A 35 -2.14 21.12 -1.36
CA LYS A 35 -2.10 21.27 -2.82
C LYS A 35 -2.82 20.13 -3.56
N THR A 36 -3.71 19.46 -2.89
CA THR A 36 -4.50 18.35 -3.45
C THR A 36 -5.91 18.38 -2.91
N VAL A 37 -6.84 17.74 -3.60
CA VAL A 37 -8.20 17.54 -3.11
C VAL A 37 -8.60 16.09 -3.26
N VAL A 38 -8.92 15.43 -2.16
CA VAL A 38 -9.54 14.10 -2.14
C VAL A 38 -11.06 14.29 -2.07
N TRP A 39 -11.79 13.56 -2.89
CA TRP A 39 -13.27 13.57 -2.82
C TRP A 39 -13.77 12.32 -2.11
N PRO A 40 -14.99 12.37 -1.52
CA PRO A 40 -15.58 11.22 -0.85
C PRO A 40 -15.63 9.99 -1.76
N THR A 41 -15.30 8.84 -1.19
CA THR A 41 -15.40 7.55 -1.89
C THR A 41 -16.86 7.16 -2.08
N ILE A 42 -17.20 6.68 -3.27
CA ILE A 42 -18.47 6.02 -3.55
C ILE A 42 -18.23 4.53 -3.44
N PHE A 43 -19.01 3.87 -2.59
CA PHE A 43 -18.96 2.41 -2.41
C PHE A 43 -20.36 1.83 -2.58
N TYR A 44 -20.46 0.69 -3.28
CA TYR A 44 -21.72 -0.02 -3.45
C TYR A 44 -21.48 -1.53 -3.51
N GLU A 45 -22.23 -2.26 -2.70
CA GLU A 45 -22.27 -3.72 -2.74
C GLU A 45 -23.43 -4.21 -3.62
N PHE A 46 -23.11 -5.02 -4.61
CA PHE A 46 -24.09 -5.71 -5.45
C PHE A 46 -24.58 -6.99 -4.74
N ASP A 47 -23.65 -7.70 -4.07
CA ASP A 47 -23.88 -8.89 -3.27
C ASP A 47 -22.91 -8.84 -2.07
N PRO A 48 -23.44 -8.67 -0.84
CA PRO A 48 -22.61 -8.42 0.34
C PRO A 48 -21.48 -9.45 0.54
N GLY A 49 -20.24 -8.96 0.55
CA GLY A 49 -19.04 -9.77 0.70
C GLY A 49 -18.59 -10.55 -0.55
N HIS A 50 -19.39 -10.55 -1.64
CA HIS A 50 -19.12 -11.33 -2.84
C HIS A 50 -18.98 -10.48 -4.12
N ALA A 51 -19.62 -9.31 -4.16
CA ALA A 51 -19.53 -8.41 -5.30
C ALA A 51 -19.76 -6.96 -4.89
N ASP A 52 -18.77 -6.10 -5.16
CA ASP A 52 -18.83 -4.68 -4.85
C ASP A 52 -18.12 -3.82 -5.91
N MET A 53 -18.27 -2.51 -5.78
CA MET A 53 -17.46 -1.55 -6.50
C MET A 53 -17.16 -0.33 -5.63
N ASP A 54 -15.98 0.27 -5.83
CA ASP A 54 -15.66 1.59 -5.32
C ASP A 54 -15.24 2.57 -6.43
N ILE A 55 -15.52 3.87 -6.19
CA ILE A 55 -14.97 4.97 -6.98
C ILE A 55 -14.24 5.90 -6.02
N LYS A 56 -12.93 5.93 -6.12
CA LYS A 56 -12.07 6.90 -5.44
C LYS A 56 -11.69 7.99 -6.42
N SER A 57 -11.81 9.26 -6.05
CA SER A 57 -11.62 10.39 -6.95
C SER A 57 -10.91 11.57 -6.29
N GLY A 58 -10.37 12.49 -7.09
CA GLY A 58 -9.67 13.64 -6.57
C GLY A 58 -9.10 14.57 -7.64
N TYR A 59 -8.40 15.61 -7.17
CA TYR A 59 -7.83 16.66 -7.98
C TYR A 59 -6.38 16.95 -7.60
N LEU A 60 -5.50 17.03 -8.58
CA LEU A 60 -4.10 17.39 -8.48
C LEU A 60 -3.86 18.72 -9.22
N PRO A 61 -3.98 19.87 -8.52
CA PRO A 61 -3.87 21.20 -9.13
C PRO A 61 -2.56 21.45 -9.88
N GLU A 62 -1.42 21.06 -9.31
CA GLU A 62 -0.12 21.29 -9.93
C GLU A 62 0.10 20.50 -11.22
N GLN A 63 -0.56 19.36 -11.38
CA GLN A 63 -0.57 18.57 -12.60
C GLN A 63 -1.65 18.99 -13.60
N HIS A 64 -2.55 19.88 -13.18
CA HIS A 64 -3.74 20.32 -13.95
C HIS A 64 -4.67 19.17 -14.34
N ILE A 65 -4.83 18.17 -13.44
CA ILE A 65 -5.66 17.01 -13.68
C ILE A 65 -6.62 16.74 -12.53
N PHE A 66 -7.79 16.21 -12.87
CA PHE A 66 -8.68 15.52 -11.95
C PHE A 66 -9.10 14.19 -12.55
N GLY A 67 -9.70 13.34 -11.73
CA GLY A 67 -10.17 12.05 -12.23
C GLY A 67 -10.59 11.12 -11.14
N HIS A 68 -10.75 9.86 -11.52
CA HIS A 68 -11.17 8.81 -10.61
C HIS A 68 -10.57 7.47 -11.03
N LYS A 69 -10.46 6.58 -10.04
CA LYS A 69 -10.32 5.15 -10.25
C LYS A 69 -11.63 4.47 -9.84
N MET A 70 -12.18 3.65 -10.72
CA MET A 70 -13.23 2.70 -10.39
C MET A 70 -12.61 1.31 -10.28
N VAL A 71 -12.93 0.60 -9.20
CA VAL A 71 -12.58 -0.81 -9.00
C VAL A 71 -13.86 -1.58 -8.76
N ALA A 72 -13.95 -2.78 -9.32
CA ALA A 72 -15.02 -3.73 -9.04
C ALA A 72 -14.43 -5.06 -8.60
N PHE A 73 -14.91 -5.59 -7.48
CA PHE A 73 -14.65 -6.94 -7.01
C PHE A 73 -15.83 -7.84 -7.36
N MET A 74 -15.57 -8.97 -8.00
CA MET A 74 -16.57 -9.94 -8.43
C MET A 74 -16.04 -11.36 -8.19
N GLU A 75 -16.28 -11.94 -7.01
CA GLU A 75 -15.78 -13.26 -6.62
C GLU A 75 -16.12 -14.36 -7.66
N ALA A 76 -17.33 -14.34 -8.19
CA ALA A 76 -17.80 -15.30 -9.18
C ALA A 76 -17.03 -15.29 -10.51
N ASN A 77 -16.19 -14.27 -10.77
CA ASN A 77 -15.38 -14.19 -11.96
C ASN A 77 -14.30 -15.28 -12.00
N VAL A 78 -13.77 -15.70 -10.85
CA VAL A 78 -12.75 -16.76 -10.75
C VAL A 78 -13.25 -18.05 -11.41
N GLN A 79 -14.52 -18.40 -11.19
CA GLN A 79 -15.13 -19.59 -11.79
C GLN A 79 -15.30 -19.48 -13.32
N LYS A 80 -15.27 -18.25 -13.85
CA LYS A 80 -15.38 -17.94 -15.28
C LYS A 80 -14.01 -17.76 -15.95
N GLY A 81 -12.91 -17.92 -15.20
CA GLY A 81 -11.55 -17.64 -15.68
C GLY A 81 -11.28 -16.16 -15.91
N LEU A 82 -12.05 -15.27 -15.28
CA LEU A 82 -11.88 -13.82 -15.31
C LEU A 82 -11.23 -13.32 -14.01
N PRO A 83 -10.56 -12.16 -14.01
CA PRO A 83 -10.08 -11.53 -12.79
C PRO A 83 -11.24 -11.24 -11.85
N ASP A 84 -11.05 -11.50 -10.56
CA ASP A 84 -11.97 -11.14 -9.49
C ASP A 84 -11.98 -9.63 -9.20
N LEU A 85 -10.84 -8.96 -9.42
CA LEU A 85 -10.68 -7.52 -9.25
C LEU A 85 -10.32 -6.85 -10.58
N VAL A 86 -11.12 -5.88 -10.99
CA VAL A 86 -10.92 -5.10 -12.23
C VAL A 86 -10.96 -3.62 -11.90
N GLY A 87 -9.97 -2.87 -12.39
CA GLY A 87 -9.88 -1.43 -12.15
C GLY A 87 -9.61 -0.64 -13.42
N LEU A 88 -10.20 0.57 -13.48
CA LEU A 88 -9.97 1.55 -14.54
C LEU A 88 -9.75 2.94 -13.94
N ILE A 89 -8.73 3.64 -14.44
CA ILE A 89 -8.45 5.03 -14.06
C ILE A 89 -8.80 5.92 -15.24
N ALA A 90 -9.62 6.96 -15.00
CA ALA A 90 -9.94 8.00 -15.97
C ALA A 90 -9.34 9.33 -15.53
N VAL A 91 -8.56 9.96 -16.41
CA VAL A 91 -7.86 11.23 -16.16
C VAL A 91 -8.39 12.31 -17.07
N PHE A 92 -8.67 13.49 -16.51
CA PHE A 92 -9.22 14.66 -17.21
C PHE A 92 -8.37 15.90 -16.95
N SER A 93 -8.33 16.80 -17.93
CA SER A 93 -7.72 18.13 -17.77
C SER A 93 -8.61 19.03 -16.91
N SER A 94 -8.06 19.61 -15.85
CA SER A 94 -8.79 20.60 -15.04
C SER A 94 -8.92 21.97 -15.71
N GLU A 95 -8.17 22.22 -16.79
CA GLU A 95 -8.24 23.47 -17.53
C GLU A 95 -9.37 23.46 -18.58
N THR A 96 -9.62 22.27 -19.16
CA THR A 96 -10.56 22.16 -20.31
C THR A 96 -11.73 21.21 -20.05
N GLY A 97 -11.67 20.38 -19.01
CA GLY A 97 -12.63 19.31 -18.75
C GLY A 97 -12.51 18.12 -19.72
N MET A 98 -11.57 18.16 -20.66
CA MET A 98 -11.42 17.11 -21.66
C MET A 98 -10.76 15.86 -21.09
N PRO A 99 -11.19 14.64 -21.48
CA PRO A 99 -10.52 13.42 -21.10
C PRO A 99 -9.11 13.38 -21.70
N LEU A 100 -8.11 13.09 -20.85
CA LEU A 100 -6.71 12.92 -21.24
C LEU A 100 -6.38 11.48 -21.58
N GLY A 101 -7.03 10.51 -20.92
CA GLY A 101 -6.84 9.10 -21.18
C GLY A 101 -7.47 8.20 -20.14
N LEU A 102 -7.44 6.90 -20.46
CA LEU A 102 -7.81 5.79 -19.58
C LEU A 102 -6.57 4.94 -19.33
N VAL A 103 -6.42 4.40 -18.12
CA VAL A 103 -5.29 3.56 -17.74
C VAL A 103 -5.80 2.34 -16.99
N ASP A 104 -5.21 1.16 -17.22
CA ASP A 104 -5.49 -0.04 -16.44
C ASP A 104 -5.26 0.22 -14.94
N GLY A 105 -6.33 0.11 -14.17
CA GLY A 105 -6.32 0.42 -12.75
C GLY A 105 -5.73 -0.67 -11.88
N SER A 106 -5.84 -1.93 -12.29
CA SER A 106 -5.35 -3.06 -11.51
C SER A 106 -3.83 -3.06 -11.42
N SER A 107 -3.13 -2.85 -12.56
CA SER A 107 -1.67 -2.78 -12.61
C SER A 107 -1.13 -1.55 -11.86
N VAL A 108 -1.77 -0.39 -12.03
CA VAL A 108 -1.38 0.84 -11.31
C VAL A 108 -1.57 0.69 -9.80
N THR A 109 -2.69 0.07 -9.37
CA THR A 109 -2.97 -0.13 -7.94
C THR A 109 -1.87 -0.94 -7.25
N GLY A 110 -1.39 -2.02 -7.88
CA GLY A 110 -0.27 -2.80 -7.34
C GLY A 110 0.98 -1.96 -7.13
N MET A 111 1.38 -1.22 -8.16
CA MET A 111 2.59 -0.40 -8.15
C MET A 111 2.54 0.72 -7.10
N ARG A 112 1.44 1.51 -7.04
CA ARG A 112 1.33 2.61 -6.07
C ARG A 112 1.13 2.13 -4.63
N ALA A 113 0.48 0.97 -4.41
CA ALA A 113 0.32 0.42 -3.06
C ALA A 113 1.65 -0.16 -2.54
N GLY A 114 2.42 -0.86 -3.39
CA GLY A 114 3.79 -1.26 -3.06
C GLY A 114 4.67 -0.06 -2.72
N ALA A 115 4.61 0.99 -3.53
CA ALA A 115 5.31 2.24 -3.28
C ALA A 115 4.92 2.87 -1.93
N ALA A 116 3.62 2.90 -1.59
CA ALA A 116 3.14 3.44 -0.32
C ALA A 116 3.75 2.73 0.90
N GLY A 117 3.68 1.39 0.95
CA GLY A 117 4.26 0.60 2.04
C GLY A 117 5.77 0.80 2.17
N ALA A 118 6.48 0.84 1.04
CA ALA A 118 7.93 1.07 1.03
C ALA A 118 8.30 2.49 1.47
N ILE A 119 7.53 3.53 1.10
CA ILE A 119 7.77 4.91 1.53
C ILE A 119 7.53 5.03 3.05
N GLY A 120 6.48 4.41 3.60
CA GLY A 120 6.27 4.33 5.05
C GLY A 120 7.51 3.76 5.75
N ALA A 121 7.99 2.61 5.30
CA ALA A 121 9.21 2.00 5.82
C ALA A 121 10.45 2.89 5.63
N LYS A 122 10.63 3.54 4.45
CA LYS A 122 11.76 4.44 4.14
C LYS A 122 11.94 5.55 5.18
N TYR A 123 10.84 6.09 5.67
CA TYR A 123 10.86 7.24 6.59
C TYR A 123 10.74 6.85 8.06
N LEU A 124 10.19 5.67 8.37
CA LEU A 124 9.87 5.25 9.73
C LEU A 124 10.69 4.06 10.24
N ALA A 125 11.18 3.16 9.37
CA ALA A 125 12.00 2.04 9.79
C ALA A 125 13.46 2.47 10.08
N ARG A 126 14.18 1.62 10.82
CA ARG A 126 15.63 1.81 11.02
C ARG A 126 16.37 1.65 9.68
N LYS A 127 17.35 2.50 9.44
CA LYS A 127 18.09 2.49 8.15
C LYS A 127 18.92 1.23 7.91
N ASN A 128 19.30 0.55 8.98
CA ASN A 128 20.05 -0.71 8.97
C ASN A 128 19.18 -1.95 9.08
N SER A 129 17.88 -1.86 8.81
CA SER A 129 16.98 -3.02 8.77
C SER A 129 17.45 -4.07 7.78
N GLN A 130 17.49 -5.33 8.23
CA GLN A 130 17.97 -6.48 7.44
C GLN A 130 16.90 -7.55 7.25
N ASN A 131 15.91 -7.61 8.15
CA ASN A 131 14.87 -8.63 8.14
C ASN A 131 13.50 -8.00 7.92
N ALA A 132 12.77 -8.47 6.91
CA ALA A 132 11.40 -8.08 6.67
C ALA A 132 10.45 -9.28 6.74
N LEU A 133 9.20 -9.01 7.12
CA LEU A 133 8.10 -9.97 7.09
C LEU A 133 6.97 -9.40 6.24
N ILE A 134 6.47 -10.20 5.31
CA ILE A 134 5.26 -9.92 4.53
C ILE A 134 4.16 -10.85 5.00
N VAL A 135 3.09 -10.30 5.56
CA VAL A 135 1.92 -11.06 6.02
C VAL A 135 0.81 -10.94 4.98
N GLY A 136 0.63 -12.02 4.22
CA GLY A 136 -0.26 -12.09 3.06
C GLY A 136 0.49 -12.48 1.78
N THR A 137 -0.11 -13.35 0.97
CA THR A 137 0.45 -13.87 -0.29
C THR A 137 -0.45 -13.58 -1.49
N GLY A 138 -1.32 -12.57 -1.36
CA GLY A 138 -2.22 -12.12 -2.42
C GLY A 138 -1.54 -11.31 -3.52
N ASN A 139 -2.35 -10.73 -4.40
CA ASN A 139 -1.89 -9.97 -5.57
C ASN A 139 -0.97 -8.78 -5.21
N GLN A 140 -1.06 -8.23 -4.00
CA GLN A 140 -0.24 -7.09 -3.56
C GLN A 140 1.18 -7.48 -3.12
N ALA A 141 1.39 -8.73 -2.67
CA ALA A 141 2.67 -9.14 -2.08
C ALA A 141 3.89 -8.92 -2.98
N PRO A 142 3.88 -9.24 -4.28
CA PRO A 142 5.04 -9.00 -5.15
C PRO A 142 5.41 -7.52 -5.25
N PHE A 143 4.42 -6.64 -5.30
CA PHE A 143 4.61 -5.19 -5.40
C PHE A 143 5.23 -4.60 -4.12
N GLN A 144 4.77 -5.05 -2.94
CA GLN A 144 5.33 -4.66 -1.66
C GLN A 144 6.80 -5.06 -1.55
N ILE A 145 7.12 -6.30 -1.91
CA ILE A 145 8.51 -6.80 -1.91
C ILE A 145 9.37 -6.04 -2.90
N ALA A 146 8.87 -5.84 -4.13
CA ALA A 146 9.60 -5.10 -5.16
C ALA A 146 9.93 -3.67 -4.72
N ALA A 147 8.95 -2.95 -4.15
CA ALA A 147 9.16 -1.59 -3.66
C ALA A 147 10.09 -1.54 -2.45
N LEU A 148 9.94 -2.49 -1.51
CA LEU A 148 10.78 -2.55 -0.32
C LEU A 148 12.25 -2.77 -0.67
N LEU A 149 12.56 -3.65 -1.62
CA LEU A 149 13.92 -3.90 -2.11
C LEU A 149 14.55 -2.68 -2.79
N LYS A 150 13.74 -1.78 -3.38
CA LYS A 150 14.24 -0.52 -3.97
C LYS A 150 14.66 0.51 -2.93
N VAL A 151 14.04 0.49 -1.75
CA VAL A 151 14.32 1.48 -0.69
C VAL A 151 15.23 0.94 0.43
N PHE A 152 15.32 -0.39 0.58
CA PHE A 152 16.16 -1.07 1.58
C PHE A 152 17.13 -2.06 0.92
N PRO A 153 18.23 -1.60 0.34
CA PRO A 153 19.26 -2.48 -0.22
C PRO A 153 20.03 -3.30 0.84
N THR A 154 19.79 -3.01 2.12
CA THR A 154 20.36 -3.72 3.28
C THR A 154 19.60 -4.98 3.66
N LEU A 155 18.44 -5.25 3.07
CA LEU A 155 17.66 -6.44 3.37
C LEU A 155 18.38 -7.73 2.97
N GLU A 156 18.50 -8.64 3.92
CA GLU A 156 19.12 -9.95 3.76
C GLU A 156 18.07 -11.06 3.72
N THR A 157 16.99 -10.91 4.52
CA THR A 157 15.93 -11.92 4.61
C THR A 157 14.55 -11.26 4.50
N ILE A 158 13.71 -11.83 3.65
CA ILE A 158 12.27 -11.52 3.56
C ILE A 158 11.50 -12.79 3.85
N ARG A 159 10.86 -12.82 5.02
CA ARG A 159 9.93 -13.87 5.41
C ARG A 159 8.54 -13.59 4.87
N ILE A 160 7.82 -14.63 4.54
CA ILE A 160 6.50 -14.56 3.95
C ILE A 160 5.59 -15.48 4.74
N ALA A 161 4.54 -14.93 5.32
CA ALA A 161 3.53 -15.66 6.05
C ALA A 161 2.17 -15.59 5.36
N ASN A 162 1.41 -16.67 5.41
CA ASN A 162 -0.01 -16.68 5.11
C ASN A 162 -0.74 -17.36 6.27
N PRO A 163 -1.33 -16.60 7.20
CA PRO A 163 -1.95 -17.17 8.40
C PRO A 163 -3.14 -18.09 8.11
N HIS A 164 -3.75 -17.98 6.93
CA HIS A 164 -4.87 -18.84 6.52
C HIS A 164 -4.44 -20.07 5.72
N ASN A 165 -3.22 -20.08 5.15
CA ASN A 165 -2.72 -21.20 4.36
C ASN A 165 -1.18 -21.18 4.29
N GLU A 166 -0.55 -21.89 5.22
CA GLU A 166 0.92 -22.00 5.32
C GLU A 166 1.57 -22.57 4.05
N GLY A 167 0.90 -23.49 3.36
CA GLY A 167 1.38 -24.03 2.09
C GLY A 167 1.52 -22.97 0.99
N HIS A 168 0.67 -21.95 1.00
CA HIS A 168 0.78 -20.83 0.06
C HIS A 168 2.02 -19.96 0.34
N ALA A 169 2.42 -19.78 1.59
CA ALA A 169 3.62 -19.02 1.93
C ALA A 169 4.88 -19.64 1.31
N ALA A 170 5.06 -20.97 1.48
CA ALA A 170 6.18 -21.70 0.91
C ALA A 170 6.19 -21.65 -0.64
N VAL A 171 5.03 -21.86 -1.25
CA VAL A 171 4.90 -21.80 -2.72
C VAL A 171 5.22 -20.39 -3.24
N PHE A 172 4.70 -19.33 -2.58
CA PHE A 172 4.97 -17.95 -2.96
C PHE A 172 6.46 -17.62 -2.81
N ALA A 173 7.09 -17.99 -1.68
CA ALA A 173 8.51 -17.77 -1.43
C ALA A 173 9.40 -18.44 -2.51
N SER A 174 9.02 -19.60 -3.02
CA SER A 174 9.74 -20.28 -4.09
C SER A 174 9.67 -19.57 -5.45
N LYS A 175 8.63 -18.77 -5.68
CA LYS A 175 8.33 -18.13 -6.98
C LYS A 175 8.73 -16.64 -7.01
N ILE A 176 8.76 -15.96 -5.87
CA ILE A 176 8.90 -14.50 -5.81
C ILE A 176 10.15 -13.97 -6.51
N ARG A 177 11.28 -14.68 -6.42
CA ARG A 177 12.52 -14.27 -7.09
C ARG A 177 12.37 -14.19 -8.61
N ALA A 178 11.70 -15.17 -9.20
CA ALA A 178 11.41 -15.17 -10.65
C ALA A 178 10.43 -14.04 -11.02
N MET A 179 9.40 -13.80 -10.20
CA MET A 179 8.45 -12.70 -10.40
C MET A 179 9.16 -11.34 -10.34
N LEU A 180 10.05 -11.13 -9.36
CA LEU A 180 10.83 -9.89 -9.23
C LEU A 180 11.67 -9.61 -10.49
N GLN A 181 12.30 -10.64 -11.04
CA GLN A 181 13.11 -10.50 -12.26
C GLN A 181 12.22 -10.24 -13.49
N THR A 182 11.13 -11.00 -13.64
CA THR A 182 10.28 -10.94 -14.84
C THR A 182 9.40 -9.69 -14.89
N ASP A 183 8.78 -9.34 -13.75
CA ASP A 183 7.72 -8.32 -13.71
C ASP A 183 8.25 -6.95 -13.30
N PHE A 184 9.40 -6.89 -12.58
CA PHE A 184 9.94 -5.64 -12.03
C PHE A 184 11.40 -5.35 -12.44
N ALA A 185 12.04 -6.24 -13.19
CA ALA A 185 13.46 -6.16 -13.54
C ALA A 185 14.38 -6.00 -12.30
N ILE A 186 14.04 -6.68 -11.20
CA ILE A 186 14.79 -6.64 -9.94
C ILE A 186 15.56 -7.96 -9.76
N GLU A 187 16.89 -7.84 -9.68
CA GLU A 187 17.76 -8.94 -9.28
C GLU A 187 17.90 -8.95 -7.74
N ALA A 188 17.42 -10.03 -7.11
CA ALA A 188 17.44 -10.19 -5.66
C ALA A 188 18.33 -11.39 -5.26
N ALA A 189 19.51 -11.54 -5.90
CA ALA A 189 20.37 -12.70 -5.71
C ALA A 189 20.90 -12.86 -4.26
N SER A 190 21.13 -11.74 -3.56
CA SER A 190 21.64 -11.71 -2.18
C SER A 190 20.57 -11.84 -1.11
N VAL A 191 19.26 -11.78 -1.49
CA VAL A 191 18.16 -11.82 -0.53
C VAL A 191 17.63 -13.22 -0.38
N THR A 192 17.44 -13.69 0.85
CA THR A 192 16.78 -14.95 1.16
C THR A 192 15.26 -14.73 1.25
N PHE A 193 14.48 -15.58 0.59
CA PHE A 193 13.02 -15.59 0.69
C PHE A 193 12.57 -16.87 1.37
N GLU A 194 11.85 -16.76 2.47
CA GLU A 194 11.43 -17.88 3.32
C GLU A 194 9.92 -17.86 3.54
N GLY A 195 9.22 -18.94 3.17
CA GLY A 195 7.85 -19.15 3.60
C GLY A 195 7.85 -19.68 5.04
N VAL A 196 7.13 -19.00 5.93
CA VAL A 196 7.12 -19.33 7.36
C VAL A 196 5.73 -19.75 7.83
N SER A 197 5.68 -20.68 8.80
CA SER A 197 4.46 -21.13 9.48
C SER A 197 4.37 -20.61 10.91
N ASP A 198 5.51 -20.36 11.58
CA ASP A 198 5.54 -19.73 12.89
C ASP A 198 5.55 -18.22 12.76
N LEU A 199 4.34 -17.63 12.83
CA LEU A 199 4.17 -16.18 12.71
C LEU A 199 4.77 -15.44 13.91
N GLN A 200 4.73 -16.01 15.10
CA GLN A 200 5.30 -15.39 16.31
C GLN A 200 6.82 -15.24 16.18
N GLU A 201 7.52 -16.31 15.79
CA GLU A 201 8.97 -16.27 15.56
C GLU A 201 9.31 -15.26 14.45
N ALA A 202 8.56 -15.30 13.33
CA ALA A 202 8.80 -14.40 12.21
C ALA A 202 8.61 -12.92 12.59
N VAL A 203 7.60 -12.57 13.38
CA VAL A 203 7.37 -11.22 13.91
C VAL A 203 8.52 -10.79 14.82
N SER A 204 8.92 -11.65 15.76
CA SER A 204 9.98 -11.36 16.74
C SER A 204 11.33 -11.08 16.09
N ASP A 205 11.60 -11.68 14.93
CA ASP A 205 12.86 -11.53 14.20
C ASP A 205 12.85 -10.36 13.21
N SER A 206 11.69 -9.78 12.91
CA SER A 206 11.57 -8.81 11.82
C SER A 206 11.81 -7.37 12.27
N ASP A 207 12.48 -6.60 11.44
CA ASP A 207 12.71 -5.15 11.58
C ASP A 207 11.59 -4.35 10.90
N ILE A 208 11.10 -4.87 9.77
CA ILE A 208 10.02 -4.29 8.97
C ILE A 208 8.95 -5.35 8.76
N ILE A 209 7.71 -5.01 9.04
CA ILE A 209 6.55 -5.87 8.83
C ILE A 209 5.56 -5.14 7.91
N ILE A 210 5.16 -5.80 6.84
CA ILE A 210 4.10 -5.30 5.95
C ILE A 210 2.92 -6.25 6.02
N THR A 211 1.75 -5.74 6.41
CA THR A 211 0.51 -6.49 6.44
C THR A 211 -0.36 -6.13 5.25
N ILE A 212 -0.86 -7.14 4.54
CA ILE A 212 -1.62 -7.00 3.28
C ILE A 212 -2.71 -8.07 3.15
N THR A 213 -3.43 -8.31 4.23
CA THR A 213 -4.51 -9.31 4.28
C THR A 213 -5.88 -8.65 4.38
N PRO A 214 -6.97 -9.34 4.01
CA PRO A 214 -8.33 -8.87 4.24
C PRO A 214 -8.85 -9.18 5.65
N SER A 215 -7.98 -9.38 6.64
CA SER A 215 -8.38 -9.85 7.96
C SER A 215 -9.29 -8.85 8.69
N HIS A 216 -10.25 -9.40 9.45
CA HIS A 216 -11.11 -8.68 10.39
C HIS A 216 -10.78 -8.99 11.86
N THR A 217 -9.64 -9.64 12.08
CA THR A 217 -9.15 -10.01 13.42
C THR A 217 -7.63 -9.89 13.45
N PRO A 218 -7.04 -9.47 14.59
CA PRO A 218 -5.60 -9.31 14.68
C PRO A 218 -4.86 -10.63 14.39
N LEU A 219 -3.90 -10.55 13.50
CA LEU A 219 -3.00 -11.66 13.16
C LEU A 219 -1.69 -11.59 13.95
N ILE A 220 -1.26 -10.38 14.32
CA ILE A 220 -0.03 -10.11 15.04
C ILE A 220 -0.37 -9.63 16.44
N GLN A 221 0.17 -10.30 17.47
CA GLN A 221 -0.05 -9.97 18.86
C GLN A 221 1.05 -9.03 19.38
N LYS A 222 0.71 -8.13 20.32
CA LYS A 222 1.64 -7.15 20.90
C LYS A 222 2.91 -7.80 21.50
N GLU A 223 2.75 -8.91 22.18
CA GLU A 223 3.85 -9.61 22.89
C GLU A 223 4.92 -10.18 21.95
N TRP A 224 4.63 -10.28 20.65
CA TRP A 224 5.57 -10.80 19.66
C TRP A 224 6.48 -9.71 19.09
N VAL A 225 6.09 -8.43 19.28
CA VAL A 225 6.75 -7.29 18.63
C VAL A 225 7.98 -6.88 19.40
N LYS A 226 9.15 -6.95 18.74
CA LYS A 226 10.40 -6.47 19.35
C LYS A 226 10.53 -4.95 19.27
N PRO A 227 11.29 -4.33 20.21
CA PRO A 227 11.65 -2.91 20.09
C PRO A 227 12.33 -2.60 18.75
N GLY A 228 11.96 -1.47 18.18
CA GLY A 228 12.54 -0.99 16.91
C GLY A 228 11.83 -1.47 15.64
N THR A 229 10.79 -2.30 15.75
CA THR A 229 10.00 -2.76 14.62
C THR A 229 9.24 -1.60 13.94
N HIS A 230 9.14 -1.68 12.62
CA HIS A 230 8.26 -0.83 11.81
C HIS A 230 7.15 -1.65 11.18
N PHE A 231 5.92 -1.15 11.22
CA PHE A 231 4.76 -1.70 10.51
C PHE A 231 4.34 -0.79 9.37
N SER A 232 4.17 -1.34 8.16
CA SER A 232 3.37 -0.75 7.09
C SER A 232 2.08 -1.55 6.96
N CYS A 233 0.98 -1.02 7.47
CA CYS A 233 -0.34 -1.66 7.44
C CYS A 233 -1.07 -1.22 6.17
N ILE A 234 -1.22 -2.13 5.21
CA ILE A 234 -1.75 -1.84 3.87
C ILE A 234 -3.06 -2.61 3.60
N GLY A 235 -3.34 -3.65 4.39
CA GLY A 235 -4.48 -4.53 4.15
C GLY A 235 -5.80 -4.02 4.71
N ALA A 236 -5.77 -3.21 5.79
CA ALA A 236 -6.95 -2.63 6.40
C ALA A 236 -7.39 -1.36 5.63
N ASP A 237 -8.11 -1.53 4.53
CA ASP A 237 -8.58 -0.46 3.64
C ASP A 237 -10.10 -0.26 3.63
N MET A 238 -10.82 -1.00 4.49
CA MET A 238 -12.27 -0.95 4.67
C MET A 238 -12.62 -1.03 6.16
N ALA A 239 -13.78 -0.48 6.51
CA ALA A 239 -14.27 -0.49 7.89
C ALA A 239 -14.34 -1.89 8.50
N GLY A 240 -13.86 -2.01 9.74
CA GLY A 240 -13.87 -3.26 10.51
C GLY A 240 -12.76 -4.25 10.16
N LYS A 241 -11.83 -3.93 9.25
CA LYS A 241 -10.61 -4.71 9.05
C LYS A 241 -9.58 -4.41 10.12
N GLU A 242 -8.85 -5.44 10.54
CA GLU A 242 -7.80 -5.35 11.56
C GLU A 242 -6.76 -6.45 11.32
N GLU A 243 -5.50 -6.09 11.23
CA GLU A 243 -4.40 -7.04 10.99
C GLU A 243 -3.44 -7.16 12.18
N ILE A 244 -3.30 -6.09 12.99
CA ILE A 244 -2.43 -6.06 14.17
C ILE A 244 -3.22 -5.73 15.44
N ASP A 245 -2.79 -6.27 16.56
CA ASP A 245 -3.45 -6.07 17.86
C ASP A 245 -3.53 -4.58 18.22
N SER A 246 -4.73 -4.10 18.55
CA SER A 246 -4.98 -2.72 19.00
C SER A 246 -4.07 -2.28 20.15
N GLN A 247 -3.61 -3.20 21.00
CA GLN A 247 -2.70 -2.89 22.10
C GLN A 247 -1.30 -2.48 21.62
N ILE A 248 -0.91 -2.80 20.39
CA ILE A 248 0.34 -2.30 19.79
C ILE A 248 0.34 -0.77 19.76
N PHE A 249 -0.82 -0.16 19.55
CA PHE A 249 -0.98 1.30 19.44
C PHE A 249 -0.82 2.06 20.77
N GLU A 250 -0.70 1.39 21.91
CA GLU A 250 -0.54 2.06 23.21
C GLU A 250 0.77 2.87 23.34
N ASP A 251 1.83 2.46 22.65
CA ASP A 251 3.15 3.12 22.76
C ASP A 251 3.95 3.07 21.44
N VAL A 252 3.37 3.62 20.37
CA VAL A 252 4.01 3.65 19.04
C VAL A 252 3.94 5.03 18.41
N ILE A 253 4.79 5.29 17.44
CA ILE A 253 4.76 6.46 16.57
C ILE A 253 3.89 6.12 15.36
N VAL A 254 2.75 6.79 15.21
CA VAL A 254 1.76 6.51 14.16
C VAL A 254 1.73 7.63 13.14
N PHE A 255 1.85 7.25 11.86
CA PHE A 255 1.57 8.10 10.70
C PHE A 255 0.54 7.43 9.79
N VAL A 256 -0.22 8.24 9.07
CA VAL A 256 -1.27 7.76 8.16
C VAL A 256 -1.08 8.34 6.76
N ASP A 257 -1.72 7.77 5.74
CA ASP A 257 -1.75 8.36 4.40
C ASP A 257 -2.85 9.42 4.25
N ASP A 258 -4.02 9.18 4.81
CA ASP A 258 -5.16 10.09 4.86
C ASP A 258 -5.87 9.94 6.20
N LEU A 259 -5.77 10.97 7.05
CA LEU A 259 -6.28 10.88 8.42
C LEU A 259 -7.80 10.69 8.47
N GLU A 260 -8.54 11.37 7.60
CA GLU A 260 -9.99 11.28 7.60
C GLU A 260 -10.47 9.89 7.15
N HIS A 261 -9.79 9.31 6.16
CA HIS A 261 -10.14 7.97 5.69
C HIS A 261 -9.69 6.88 6.67
N CYS A 262 -8.46 6.95 7.19
CA CYS A 262 -7.93 5.95 8.14
C CYS A 262 -8.74 5.85 9.44
N ARG A 263 -9.33 6.96 9.93
CA ARG A 263 -10.25 6.93 11.10
C ARG A 263 -11.44 5.99 10.92
N ASN A 264 -11.88 5.79 9.69
CA ASN A 264 -13.13 5.10 9.37
C ASN A 264 -12.93 3.75 8.69
N ALA A 265 -11.71 3.48 8.19
CA ALA A 265 -11.46 2.31 7.35
C ALA A 265 -10.02 1.78 7.44
N GLY A 266 -9.13 2.40 8.23
CA GLY A 266 -7.73 2.00 8.37
C GLY A 266 -7.45 1.13 9.57
N GLU A 267 -6.20 0.73 9.72
CA GLU A 267 -5.72 -0.04 10.87
C GLU A 267 -5.90 0.71 12.21
N ILE A 268 -5.97 2.06 12.16
CA ILE A 268 -6.22 2.88 13.37
C ILE A 268 -7.70 2.97 13.75
N GLU A 269 -8.64 2.53 12.92
CA GLU A 269 -10.08 2.62 13.17
C GLU A 269 -10.47 1.94 14.49
N ILE A 270 -10.10 0.68 14.65
CA ILE A 270 -10.47 -0.12 15.83
C ILE A 270 -9.75 0.36 17.09
N PRO A 271 -8.43 0.63 17.09
CA PRO A 271 -7.75 1.25 18.23
C PRO A 271 -8.35 2.57 18.69
N LEU A 272 -8.77 3.45 17.78
CA LEU A 272 -9.47 4.69 18.12
C LEU A 272 -10.83 4.43 18.79
N LYS A 273 -11.62 3.50 18.26
CA LYS A 273 -12.93 3.14 18.84
C LYS A 273 -12.81 2.48 20.21
N GLN A 274 -11.76 1.71 20.43
CA GLN A 274 -11.49 1.03 21.70
C GLN A 274 -10.82 1.93 22.76
N GLY A 275 -10.23 3.07 22.31
CA GLY A 275 -9.51 4.01 23.17
C GLY A 275 -8.07 3.58 23.50
N THR A 276 -7.52 2.58 22.81
CA THR A 276 -6.09 2.20 22.89
C THR A 276 -5.19 3.20 22.15
N LEU A 277 -5.74 3.87 21.14
CA LEU A 277 -5.15 5.02 20.47
C LEU A 277 -6.07 6.24 20.64
N SER A 278 -5.51 7.43 20.96
CA SER A 278 -6.23 8.70 20.90
C SER A 278 -5.76 9.52 19.70
N GLU A 279 -6.63 10.37 19.15
CA GLU A 279 -6.31 11.16 17.95
C GLU A 279 -5.09 12.05 18.09
N ASP A 280 -4.86 12.64 19.26
CA ASP A 280 -3.71 13.50 19.58
C ASP A 280 -2.37 12.74 19.58
N ARG A 281 -2.39 11.41 19.57
CA ARG A 281 -1.22 10.55 19.45
C ARG A 281 -0.86 10.19 18.02
N ILE A 282 -1.72 10.50 17.06
CA ILE A 282 -1.41 10.37 15.63
C ILE A 282 -0.48 11.51 15.25
N CYS A 283 0.74 11.20 14.83
CA CYS A 283 1.80 12.19 14.61
C CYS A 283 1.56 13.06 13.36
N GLY A 284 0.68 12.63 12.47
CA GLY A 284 0.30 13.33 11.25
C GLY A 284 0.17 12.43 10.04
N GLU A 285 0.06 13.02 8.88
CA GLU A 285 0.14 12.32 7.61
C GLU A 285 1.60 12.11 7.19
N LEU A 286 1.87 11.06 6.41
CA LEU A 286 3.24 10.71 6.01
C LEU A 286 3.96 11.86 5.29
N GLY A 287 3.24 12.69 4.54
CA GLY A 287 3.79 13.86 3.87
C GLY A 287 4.37 14.90 4.85
N ASP A 288 3.81 15.04 6.06
CA ASP A 288 4.34 15.95 7.08
C ASP A 288 5.71 15.48 7.58
N LEU A 289 5.87 14.17 7.74
CA LEU A 289 7.16 13.58 8.06
C LEU A 289 8.18 13.80 6.92
N ILE A 290 7.77 13.56 5.69
CA ILE A 290 8.63 13.72 4.49
C ILE A 290 9.11 15.18 4.35
N LEU A 291 8.25 16.14 4.68
CA LEU A 291 8.56 17.57 4.62
C LEU A 291 9.28 18.10 5.88
N GLY A 292 9.50 17.25 6.89
CA GLY A 292 10.13 17.66 8.14
C GLY A 292 9.24 18.53 9.05
N LYS A 293 7.91 18.53 8.82
CA LYS A 293 6.93 19.24 9.67
C LYS A 293 6.59 18.44 10.93
N ALA A 294 6.72 17.12 10.89
CA ALA A 294 6.51 16.22 12.01
C ALA A 294 7.75 15.37 12.26
N ALA A 295 7.97 14.99 13.52
CA ALA A 295 9.08 14.12 13.91
C ALA A 295 8.67 12.64 13.83
N GLY A 296 9.47 11.84 13.14
CA GLY A 296 9.31 10.38 13.08
C GLY A 296 10.04 9.68 14.23
N ARG A 297 10.65 8.54 13.91
CA ARG A 297 11.47 7.75 14.85
C ARG A 297 12.52 8.61 15.56
N LYS A 298 12.60 8.49 16.89
CA LYS A 298 13.53 9.23 17.76
C LYS A 298 14.62 8.32 18.31
N SER A 299 14.37 7.03 18.44
CA SER A 299 15.31 6.03 18.94
C SER A 299 15.23 4.72 18.16
N ASP A 300 16.27 3.89 18.28
CA ASP A 300 16.30 2.55 17.65
C ASP A 300 15.33 1.57 18.30
N THR A 301 14.78 1.91 19.47
CA THR A 301 13.78 1.08 20.17
C THR A 301 12.34 1.47 19.89
N ASP A 302 12.10 2.64 19.28
CA ASP A 302 10.74 3.07 18.95
C ASP A 302 10.09 2.06 18.01
N ILE A 303 8.83 1.72 18.27
CA ILE A 303 7.97 0.99 17.33
C ILE A 303 7.21 2.04 16.50
N THR A 304 7.13 1.84 15.21
CA THR A 304 6.49 2.79 14.30
C THR A 304 5.45 2.10 13.44
N VAL A 305 4.34 2.79 13.18
CA VAL A 305 3.25 2.30 12.33
C VAL A 305 2.96 3.33 11.24
N PHE A 306 2.86 2.87 10.02
CA PHE A 306 2.27 3.60 8.90
C PHE A 306 1.00 2.88 8.47
N ASP A 307 -0.14 3.55 8.61
CA ASP A 307 -1.45 3.06 8.18
C ASP A 307 -1.79 3.68 6.82
N SER A 308 -2.10 2.85 5.83
CA SER A 308 -2.39 3.30 4.47
C SER A 308 -3.60 2.60 3.88
N THR A 309 -4.67 3.34 3.75
CA THR A 309 -5.92 2.89 3.11
C THR A 309 -5.95 3.13 1.60
N GLY A 310 -4.97 3.89 1.10
CA GLY A 310 -4.85 4.23 -0.31
C GLY A 310 -5.85 5.31 -0.77
N MET A 311 -5.34 6.28 -1.51
CA MET A 311 -6.14 7.39 -2.04
C MET A 311 -6.04 7.46 -3.56
N ALA A 312 -7.09 7.97 -4.21
CA ALA A 312 -7.14 8.15 -5.67
C ALA A 312 -6.00 8.99 -6.25
N LEU A 313 -5.49 9.94 -5.46
CA LEU A 313 -4.41 10.83 -5.91
C LEU A 313 -3.16 10.08 -6.32
N LEU A 314 -2.85 8.95 -5.66
CA LEU A 314 -1.72 8.08 -6.00
C LEU A 314 -1.94 7.43 -7.36
N ASP A 315 -3.16 6.94 -7.60
CA ASP A 315 -3.55 6.32 -8.87
C ASP A 315 -3.51 7.35 -10.00
N LEU A 316 -4.03 8.57 -9.77
CA LEU A 316 -4.05 9.66 -10.75
C LEU A 316 -2.65 10.16 -11.11
N ALA A 317 -1.76 10.29 -10.14
CA ALA A 317 -0.40 10.74 -10.39
C ALA A 317 0.39 9.76 -11.26
N VAL A 318 0.26 8.45 -10.98
CA VAL A 318 0.89 7.40 -11.79
C VAL A 318 0.26 7.32 -13.17
N ALA A 319 -1.06 7.46 -13.29
CA ALA A 319 -1.75 7.46 -14.57
C ALA A 319 -1.34 8.66 -15.45
N ASP A 320 -1.24 9.86 -14.87
CA ASP A 320 -0.76 11.07 -15.56
C ASP A 320 0.70 10.91 -16.05
N PHE A 321 1.57 10.34 -15.20
CA PHE A 321 2.95 10.02 -15.59
C PHE A 321 2.97 9.11 -16.83
N LEU A 322 2.19 8.04 -16.83
CA LEU A 322 2.10 7.10 -17.95
C LEU A 322 1.53 7.76 -19.22
N LEU A 323 0.46 8.55 -19.09
CA LEU A 323 -0.15 9.27 -20.22
C LEU A 323 0.81 10.29 -20.85
N LYS A 324 1.66 10.95 -20.04
CA LYS A 324 2.69 11.88 -20.53
C LYS A 324 3.84 11.16 -21.21
N LYS A 325 4.25 10.00 -20.69
CA LYS A 325 5.34 9.20 -21.24
C LYS A 325 4.99 8.56 -22.61
N ASN A 326 3.69 8.32 -22.85
CA ASN A 326 3.20 7.70 -24.08
C ASN A 326 2.73 8.70 -25.15
N ARG A 327 2.89 10.01 -24.94
CA ARG A 327 2.68 11.08 -25.93
C ARG A 327 3.92 11.31 -26.75
#